data_d8460a27615f873969ba0ed7014f3255
#
_entry.id   d8460a27615f873969ba0ed7014f3255
#
_cell.length_a   1.000
_cell.length_b   1.000
_cell.length_c   1.000
_cell.angle_alpha   90.00
_cell.angle_beta   90.00
_cell.angle_gamma   90.00
#
_symmetry.space_group_name_H-M   'P 1'
#
loop_
_entity.id
_entity.type
_entity.pdbx_description
1 polymer ?
#
loop_
_entity_poly.entity_id
_entity_poly.type
_entity_poly.pdbx_seq_one_letter_code
_entity_poly.pdbx_strand_id
1 'polypeptide(L)'
;ETKTSKRKSCVVSRSFGTRVEKFQELEEAVASYCLNASEKIRSESLIAKSITVSVRTSPFQNRGVYYSNAKTIDFPIATNNSIEIVKTALIALNEIFINGYRYQKAGITLTGLVNSSGSTNLFSTEKDEKIKGLMRSIDSTNYKYGRSTLSLASAGVNKKWNMRRDHSSKIDTANFHSLPIIKAI
;
A
#
# COMPACT_ATOMS: atom_id res chain seq x y z
N GLU A 1 -0.07 -8.09 32.70
CA GLU A 1 -0.74 -8.20 31.38
C GLU A 1 -0.38 -6.98 30.56
N THR A 2 0.50 -7.16 29.56
CA THR A 2 0.86 -6.10 28.62
C THR A 2 -0.33 -5.88 27.68
N LYS A 3 -1.12 -4.83 27.91
CA LYS A 3 -2.16 -4.37 26.96
C LYS A 3 -1.45 -3.98 25.68
N THR A 4 -1.54 -4.83 24.66
CA THR A 4 -1.05 -4.51 23.31
C THR A 4 -1.78 -3.24 22.83
N SER A 5 -1.05 -2.15 22.63
CA SER A 5 -1.64 -0.89 22.16
C SER A 5 -2.21 -1.12 20.75
N LYS A 6 -3.48 -0.77 20.56
CA LYS A 6 -4.13 -0.89 19.25
C LYS A 6 -3.41 -0.02 18.24
N ARG A 7 -3.20 -0.56 17.03
CA ARG A 7 -2.60 0.17 15.90
C ARG A 7 -3.41 1.44 15.61
N LYS A 8 -2.75 2.59 15.58
CA LYS A 8 -3.40 3.90 15.30
C LYS A 8 -3.38 4.26 13.83
N SER A 9 -2.43 3.71 13.05
CA SER A 9 -2.27 3.97 11.62
C SER A 9 -1.66 2.78 10.89
N CYS A 10 -1.88 2.68 9.59
CA CYS A 10 -1.24 1.72 8.70
C CYS A 10 -0.55 2.47 7.58
N VAL A 11 0.78 2.35 7.51
CA VAL A 11 1.62 3.03 6.50
C VAL A 11 2.18 2.02 5.52
N VAL A 12 2.04 2.31 4.24
CA VAL A 12 2.72 1.59 3.15
C VAL A 12 3.40 2.60 2.26
N SER A 13 4.71 2.63 2.25
CA SER A 13 5.49 3.52 1.39
C SER A 13 6.72 2.81 0.86
N ARG A 14 7.13 3.11 -0.37
CA ARG A 14 8.31 2.53 -1.01
C ARG A 14 9.03 3.57 -1.85
N SER A 15 10.35 3.46 -1.90
CA SER A 15 11.15 4.14 -2.92
C SER A 15 11.08 3.33 -4.22
N PHE A 16 11.05 4.05 -5.33
CA PHE A 16 11.05 3.43 -6.66
C PHE A 16 12.45 2.96 -7.05
N GLY A 17 12.54 1.84 -7.75
CA GLY A 17 13.80 1.32 -8.29
C GLY A 17 14.32 2.17 -9.46
N THR A 18 13.39 2.74 -10.23
CA THR A 18 13.63 3.78 -11.23
C THR A 18 12.73 4.96 -10.91
N ARG A 19 13.19 6.17 -11.20
CA ARG A 19 12.37 7.36 -10.96
C ARG A 19 11.16 7.36 -11.86
N VAL A 20 10.02 7.71 -11.29
CA VAL A 20 8.72 7.73 -11.96
C VAL A 20 8.40 9.15 -12.38
N GLU A 21 8.05 9.34 -13.65
CA GLU A 21 7.67 10.65 -14.20
C GLU A 21 6.19 10.63 -14.67
N LYS A 22 5.70 9.46 -15.08
CA LYS A 22 4.35 9.32 -15.62
C LYS A 22 3.32 9.16 -14.50
N PHE A 23 2.21 9.89 -14.63
CA PHE A 23 1.10 9.79 -13.70
C PHE A 23 0.59 8.36 -13.56
N GLN A 24 0.41 7.65 -14.68
CA GLN A 24 -0.08 6.27 -14.68
C GLN A 24 0.78 5.31 -13.83
N GLU A 25 2.11 5.45 -13.87
CA GLU A 25 3.00 4.62 -13.06
C GLU A 25 2.85 4.92 -11.56
N LEU A 26 2.58 6.19 -11.19
CA LEU A 26 2.26 6.57 -9.82
C LEU A 26 0.90 6.04 -9.38
N GLU A 27 -0.12 6.08 -10.26
CA GLU A 27 -1.43 5.50 -9.99
C GLU A 27 -1.33 4.01 -9.67
N GLU A 28 -0.61 3.24 -10.50
CA GLU A 28 -0.39 1.81 -10.30
C GLU A 28 0.32 1.53 -8.96
N ALA A 29 1.34 2.34 -8.64
CA ALA A 29 2.08 2.20 -7.40
C ALA A 29 1.20 2.50 -6.18
N VAL A 30 0.48 3.62 -6.19
CA VAL A 30 -0.43 4.03 -5.10
C VAL A 30 -1.55 3.02 -4.93
N ALA A 31 -2.18 2.56 -6.03
CA ALA A 31 -3.19 1.52 -5.99
C ALA A 31 -2.65 0.22 -5.36
N SER A 32 -1.45 -0.21 -5.74
CA SER A 32 -0.79 -1.38 -5.15
C SER A 32 -0.55 -1.21 -3.64
N TYR A 33 -0.16 -0.01 -3.19
CA TYR A 33 0.03 0.27 -1.76
C TYR A 33 -1.30 0.28 -1.00
N CYS A 34 -2.36 0.80 -1.62
CA CYS A 34 -3.72 0.76 -1.05
C CYS A 34 -4.21 -0.68 -0.85
N LEU A 35 -4.00 -1.55 -1.83
CA LEU A 35 -4.35 -2.98 -1.72
C LEU A 35 -3.63 -3.63 -0.55
N ASN A 36 -2.31 -3.42 -0.44
CA ASN A 36 -1.52 -3.97 0.66
C ASN A 36 -1.94 -3.44 2.04
N ALA A 37 -2.29 -2.16 2.12
CA ALA A 37 -2.73 -1.56 3.38
C ALA A 37 -4.12 -2.03 3.78
N SER A 38 -5.06 -2.10 2.81
CA SER A 38 -6.43 -2.55 3.07
C SER A 38 -6.49 -4.03 3.48
N GLU A 39 -5.68 -4.91 2.87
CA GLU A 39 -5.52 -6.30 3.31
C GLU A 39 -5.03 -6.37 4.76
N LYS A 40 -4.00 -5.58 5.14
CA LYS A 40 -3.48 -5.54 6.51
C LYS A 40 -4.52 -5.10 7.52
N ILE A 41 -5.27 -4.03 7.27
CA ILE A 41 -6.29 -3.58 8.22
C ILE A 41 -7.47 -4.55 8.30
N ARG A 42 -7.83 -5.23 7.18
CA ARG A 42 -8.85 -6.29 7.21
C ARG A 42 -8.41 -7.50 8.02
N SER A 43 -7.17 -7.96 7.90
CA SER A 43 -6.65 -9.08 8.70
C SER A 43 -6.66 -8.80 10.21
N GLU A 44 -6.63 -7.53 10.61
CA GLU A 44 -6.73 -7.08 12.01
C GLU A 44 -8.16 -6.65 12.39
N SER A 45 -9.17 -6.90 11.52
CA SER A 45 -10.56 -6.47 11.70
C SER A 45 -10.71 -4.97 11.96
N LEU A 46 -9.89 -4.16 11.29
CA LEU A 46 -9.90 -2.70 11.39
C LEU A 46 -10.52 -2.06 10.15
N ILE A 47 -11.03 -0.84 10.34
CA ILE A 47 -11.49 0.09 9.30
C ILE A 47 -10.82 1.44 9.51
N ALA A 48 -10.58 2.17 8.42
CA ALA A 48 -9.91 3.47 8.44
C ALA A 48 -10.92 4.61 8.22
N LYS A 49 -10.68 5.75 8.87
CA LYS A 49 -11.49 6.97 8.70
C LYS A 49 -10.93 7.89 7.63
N SER A 50 -9.62 7.85 7.38
CA SER A 50 -8.97 8.72 6.39
C SER A 50 -7.78 8.06 5.73
N ILE A 51 -7.41 8.59 4.56
CA ILE A 51 -6.22 8.23 3.82
C ILE A 51 -5.39 9.47 3.50
N THR A 52 -4.08 9.37 3.70
CA THR A 52 -3.11 10.35 3.24
C THR A 52 -2.27 9.72 2.14
N VAL A 53 -2.19 10.36 0.99
CA VAL A 53 -1.27 10.01 -0.10
C VAL A 53 -0.12 10.99 -0.09
N SER A 54 1.10 10.49 -0.24
CA SER A 54 2.31 11.31 -0.25
C SER A 54 3.22 10.93 -1.40
N VAL A 55 3.85 11.92 -2.01
CA VAL A 55 4.84 11.75 -3.07
C VAL A 55 6.04 12.65 -2.81
N ARG A 56 7.22 12.22 -3.21
CA ARG A 56 8.42 13.07 -3.13
C ARG A 56 9.46 12.73 -4.20
N THR A 57 10.22 13.73 -4.60
CA THR A 57 11.44 13.60 -5.40
C THR A 57 12.63 13.26 -4.51
N SER A 58 13.82 13.08 -5.09
CA SER A 58 15.04 12.88 -4.31
C SER A 58 15.58 14.20 -3.76
N PRO A 59 15.93 14.29 -2.47
CA PRO A 59 16.61 15.46 -1.93
C PRO A 59 18.06 15.59 -2.44
N PHE A 60 18.65 14.53 -2.99
CA PHE A 60 20.04 14.44 -3.46
C PHE A 60 20.16 14.58 -4.99
N GLN A 61 19.27 15.33 -5.63
CA GLN A 61 19.36 15.54 -7.08
C GLN A 61 20.35 16.68 -7.37
N ASN A 62 21.40 16.39 -8.13
CA ASN A 62 22.36 17.39 -8.59
C ASN A 62 21.75 18.43 -9.56
N ARG A 63 20.59 18.13 -10.13
CA ARG A 63 19.80 19.04 -11.00
C ARG A 63 18.31 18.76 -10.80
N GLY A 64 17.59 19.74 -10.26
CA GLY A 64 16.13 19.69 -10.10
C GLY A 64 15.65 20.24 -8.76
N VAL A 65 14.45 20.75 -8.75
CA VAL A 65 13.79 21.27 -7.54
C VAL A 65 13.29 20.10 -6.70
N TYR A 66 13.61 20.11 -5.42
CA TYR A 66 13.01 19.18 -4.46
C TYR A 66 11.50 19.45 -4.35
N TYR A 67 10.71 18.40 -4.53
CA TYR A 67 9.27 18.45 -4.35
C TYR A 67 8.84 17.34 -3.38
N SER A 68 8.03 17.72 -2.41
CA SER A 68 7.38 16.80 -1.49
C SER A 68 6.01 17.33 -1.15
N ASN A 69 4.99 16.53 -1.35
CA ASN A 69 3.61 16.91 -1.04
C ASN A 69 2.82 15.71 -0.53
N ALA A 70 1.77 16.01 0.24
CA ALA A 70 0.84 15.02 0.77
C ALA A 70 -0.58 15.60 0.82
N LYS A 71 -1.56 14.76 0.53
CA LYS A 71 -2.98 15.09 0.61
C LYS A 71 -3.70 14.06 1.45
N THR A 72 -4.49 14.54 2.41
CA THR A 72 -5.37 13.71 3.23
C THR A 72 -6.82 13.90 2.79
N ILE A 73 -7.55 12.80 2.67
CA ILE A 73 -8.99 12.79 2.40
C ILE A 73 -9.65 11.86 3.43
N ASP A 74 -10.72 12.35 4.05
CA ASP A 74 -11.55 11.57 4.95
C ASP A 74 -12.56 10.74 4.16
N PHE A 75 -12.79 9.50 4.59
CA PHE A 75 -13.85 8.67 4.03
C PHE A 75 -15.21 9.12 4.63
N PRO A 76 -16.26 9.22 3.82
CA PRO A 76 -17.60 9.52 4.33
C PRO A 76 -18.06 8.54 5.42
N ILE A 77 -17.66 7.28 5.26
CA ILE A 77 -17.88 6.20 6.21
C ILE A 77 -16.56 5.45 6.36
N ALA A 78 -16.17 5.17 7.62
CA ALA A 78 -14.94 4.40 7.87
C ALA A 78 -14.98 3.06 7.11
N THR A 79 -13.89 2.73 6.40
CA THR A 79 -13.88 1.63 5.43
C THR A 79 -12.59 0.81 5.47
N ASN A 80 -12.65 -0.45 5.03
CA ASN A 80 -11.52 -1.29 4.65
C ASN A 80 -11.70 -1.87 3.24
N ASN A 81 -12.68 -1.35 2.50
CA ASN A 81 -12.93 -1.71 1.13
C ASN A 81 -11.81 -1.20 0.22
N SER A 82 -11.06 -2.13 -0.38
CA SER A 82 -9.92 -1.79 -1.25
C SER A 82 -10.31 -0.90 -2.42
N ILE A 83 -11.51 -1.09 -3.01
CA ILE A 83 -11.97 -0.31 -4.16
C ILE A 83 -12.19 1.16 -3.77
N GLU A 84 -12.81 1.40 -2.62
CA GLU A 84 -13.07 2.74 -2.11
C GLU A 84 -11.77 3.44 -1.71
N ILE A 85 -10.89 2.72 -1.01
CA ILE A 85 -9.57 3.21 -0.61
C ILE A 85 -8.73 3.61 -1.83
N VAL A 86 -8.70 2.78 -2.89
CA VAL A 86 -7.99 3.10 -4.13
C VAL A 86 -8.59 4.33 -4.81
N LYS A 87 -9.92 4.39 -4.98
CA LYS A 87 -10.58 5.54 -5.62
C LYS A 87 -10.24 6.85 -4.90
N THR A 88 -10.35 6.88 -3.58
CA THR A 88 -10.05 8.07 -2.77
C THR A 88 -8.57 8.44 -2.85
N ALA A 89 -7.68 7.44 -2.85
CA ALA A 89 -6.23 7.66 -3.01
C ALA A 89 -5.88 8.27 -4.36
N LEU A 90 -6.53 7.85 -5.44
CA LEU A 90 -6.26 8.40 -6.78
C LEU A 90 -6.76 9.84 -6.91
N ILE A 91 -7.85 10.21 -6.25
CA ILE A 91 -8.30 11.61 -6.15
C ILE A 91 -7.22 12.44 -5.43
N ALA A 92 -6.73 11.98 -4.27
CA ALA A 92 -5.69 12.66 -3.53
C ALA A 92 -4.38 12.77 -4.33
N LEU A 93 -4.01 11.71 -5.07
CA LEU A 93 -2.81 11.70 -5.91
C LEU A 93 -2.90 12.75 -7.03
N ASN A 94 -4.07 12.85 -7.68
CA ASN A 94 -4.28 13.82 -8.77
C ASN A 94 -4.10 15.27 -8.32
N GLU A 95 -4.45 15.59 -7.06
CA GLU A 95 -4.28 16.93 -6.51
C GLU A 95 -2.81 17.29 -6.22
N ILE A 96 -1.96 16.30 -5.94
CA ILE A 96 -0.55 16.51 -5.57
C ILE A 96 0.44 16.15 -6.68
N PHE A 97 -0.03 15.61 -7.79
CA PHE A 97 0.81 15.30 -8.93
C PHE A 97 1.17 16.57 -9.70
N ILE A 98 2.43 16.72 -10.04
CA ILE A 98 2.92 17.77 -10.94
C ILE A 98 3.74 17.11 -12.04
N ASN A 99 3.37 17.39 -13.29
CA ASN A 99 4.09 16.87 -14.45
C ASN A 99 5.53 17.42 -14.52
N GLY A 100 6.45 16.61 -15.02
CA GLY A 100 7.86 17.00 -15.17
C GLY A 100 8.74 16.72 -13.94
N TYR A 101 8.17 16.34 -12.81
CA TYR A 101 8.95 15.91 -11.65
C TYR A 101 9.33 14.43 -11.74
N ARG A 102 10.53 14.12 -11.26
CA ARG A 102 11.08 12.74 -11.18
C ARG A 102 10.88 12.19 -9.79
N TYR A 103 9.74 11.57 -9.54
CA TYR A 103 9.37 11.02 -8.23
C TYR A 103 10.25 9.85 -7.86
N GLN A 104 10.73 9.85 -6.61
CA GLN A 104 11.55 8.79 -6.05
C GLN A 104 10.80 7.93 -5.05
N LYS A 105 9.80 8.48 -4.39
CA LYS A 105 9.04 7.76 -3.37
C LYS A 105 7.57 8.17 -3.42
N ALA A 106 6.72 7.19 -3.25
CA ALA A 106 5.31 7.40 -2.93
C ALA A 106 4.91 6.54 -1.73
N GLY A 107 3.81 6.91 -1.09
CA GLY A 107 3.26 6.15 0.02
C GLY A 107 1.85 6.55 0.35
N ILE A 108 1.18 5.68 1.09
CA ILE A 108 -0.13 5.94 1.68
C ILE A 108 -0.09 5.69 3.18
N THR A 109 -0.93 6.41 3.89
CA THR A 109 -1.16 6.23 5.33
C THR A 109 -2.65 6.18 5.58
N LEU A 110 -3.14 5.07 6.13
CA LEU A 110 -4.51 4.96 6.64
C LEU A 110 -4.51 5.35 8.11
N THR A 111 -5.38 6.28 8.50
CA THR A 111 -5.46 6.82 9.86
C THR A 111 -6.89 6.72 10.42
N GLY A 112 -7.01 6.98 11.73
CA GLY A 112 -8.29 6.84 12.42
C GLY A 112 -8.79 5.39 12.44
N LEU A 113 -7.87 4.43 12.67
CA LEU A 113 -8.22 3.01 12.69
C LEU A 113 -9.11 2.67 13.88
N VAL A 114 -10.25 2.06 13.59
CA VAL A 114 -11.22 1.57 14.60
C VAL A 114 -11.62 0.13 14.29
N ASN A 115 -12.13 -0.60 15.28
CA ASN A 115 -12.59 -1.97 15.08
C ASN A 115 -13.83 -2.00 14.18
N SER A 116 -13.86 -2.89 13.20
CA SER A 116 -14.99 -3.10 12.31
C SER A 116 -16.26 -3.61 13.03
N SER A 117 -16.10 -4.34 14.13
CA SER A 117 -17.18 -4.88 14.95
C SER A 117 -17.96 -3.82 15.75
N GLY A 118 -17.38 -2.62 15.93
CA GLY A 118 -18.05 -1.50 16.62
C GLY A 118 -18.76 -0.52 15.69
N SER A 119 -18.61 -0.65 14.40
CA SER A 119 -19.23 0.20 13.38
C SER A 119 -20.36 -0.57 12.70
N THR A 120 -21.46 -0.74 13.42
CA THR A 120 -22.73 -1.19 12.81
C THR A 120 -23.23 -0.05 11.94
N ASN A 121 -22.94 -0.10 10.63
CA ASN A 121 -23.66 0.72 9.67
C ASN A 121 -25.13 0.28 9.69
N LEU A 122 -25.96 1.07 10.36
CA LEU A 122 -27.43 0.88 10.35
C LEU A 122 -28.02 0.92 8.93
N PHE A 123 -27.24 1.36 7.96
CA PHE A 123 -27.61 1.48 6.55
C PHE A 123 -26.74 0.59 5.63
N SER A 124 -26.27 -0.58 6.13
CA SER A 124 -25.56 -1.53 5.26
C SER A 124 -26.53 -2.05 4.18
N THR A 125 -26.11 -1.89 2.93
CA THR A 125 -26.88 -2.35 1.78
C THR A 125 -26.46 -3.77 1.37
N GLU A 126 -27.31 -4.47 0.62
CA GLU A 126 -26.97 -5.77 0.02
C GLU A 126 -25.67 -5.70 -0.83
N LYS A 127 -25.44 -4.53 -1.44
CA LYS A 127 -24.21 -4.25 -2.19
C LYS A 127 -22.98 -4.27 -1.30
N ASP A 128 -23.06 -3.77 -0.08
CA ASP A 128 -21.92 -3.75 0.86
C ASP A 128 -21.55 -5.17 1.30
N GLU A 129 -22.53 -6.05 1.48
CA GLU A 129 -22.26 -7.46 1.81
C GLU A 129 -21.61 -8.21 0.62
N LYS A 130 -22.05 -7.95 -0.61
CA LYS A 130 -21.41 -8.49 -1.82
C LYS A 130 -19.94 -8.05 -1.94
N ILE A 131 -19.66 -6.77 -1.66
CA ILE A 131 -18.30 -6.23 -1.66
C ILE A 131 -17.44 -6.87 -0.56
N LYS A 132 -17.97 -7.02 0.65
CA LYS A 132 -17.27 -7.73 1.74
C LYS A 132 -16.96 -9.19 1.35
N GLY A 133 -17.91 -9.87 0.73
CA GLY A 133 -17.70 -11.22 0.19
C GLY A 133 -16.57 -11.27 -0.84
N LEU A 134 -16.56 -10.33 -1.79
CA LEU A 134 -15.50 -10.20 -2.79
C LEU A 134 -14.13 -9.98 -2.14
N MET A 135 -14.02 -9.05 -1.17
CA MET A 135 -12.75 -8.79 -0.49
C MET A 135 -12.24 -10.03 0.26
N ARG A 136 -13.12 -10.78 0.92
CA ARG A 136 -12.75 -12.05 1.58
C ARG A 136 -12.23 -13.09 0.58
N SER A 137 -12.87 -13.22 -0.59
CA SER A 137 -12.42 -14.14 -1.64
C SER A 137 -11.05 -13.76 -2.20
N ILE A 138 -10.79 -12.48 -2.43
CA ILE A 138 -9.48 -11.97 -2.86
C ILE A 138 -8.42 -12.27 -1.79
N ASP A 139 -8.69 -11.91 -0.53
CA ASP A 139 -7.75 -12.11 0.57
C ASP A 139 -7.44 -13.60 0.79
N SER A 140 -8.45 -14.47 0.75
CA SER A 140 -8.27 -15.93 0.90
C SER A 140 -7.45 -16.54 -0.25
N THR A 141 -7.66 -16.08 -1.49
CA THR A 141 -6.89 -16.52 -2.65
C THR A 141 -5.43 -16.06 -2.53
N ASN A 142 -5.20 -14.80 -2.16
CA ASN A 142 -3.86 -14.27 -1.98
C ASN A 142 -3.12 -14.92 -0.80
N TYR A 143 -3.83 -15.32 0.24
CA TYR A 143 -3.26 -16.09 1.34
C TYR A 143 -2.82 -17.49 0.90
N LYS A 144 -3.66 -18.18 0.12
CA LYS A 144 -3.42 -19.56 -0.32
C LYS A 144 -2.36 -19.67 -1.42
N TYR A 145 -2.39 -18.79 -2.41
CA TYR A 145 -1.57 -18.90 -3.63
C TYR A 145 -0.44 -17.86 -3.70
N GLY A 146 -0.31 -17.01 -2.69
CA GLY A 146 0.71 -15.97 -2.62
C GLY A 146 0.16 -14.57 -2.88
N ARG A 147 0.88 -13.59 -2.34
CA ARG A 147 0.48 -12.18 -2.43
C ARG A 147 0.37 -11.70 -3.88
N SER A 148 -0.66 -10.92 -4.15
CA SER A 148 -0.93 -10.34 -5.47
C SER A 148 -1.27 -11.34 -6.57
N THR A 149 -1.66 -12.58 -6.24
CA THR A 149 -2.23 -13.54 -7.19
C THR A 149 -3.51 -12.98 -7.81
N LEU A 150 -4.38 -12.42 -6.98
CA LEU A 150 -5.50 -11.60 -7.41
C LEU A 150 -5.27 -10.15 -6.98
N SER A 151 -5.44 -9.22 -7.91
CA SER A 151 -5.35 -7.79 -7.63
C SER A 151 -6.35 -7.00 -8.47
N LEU A 152 -6.64 -5.76 -8.07
CA LEU A 152 -7.42 -4.85 -8.91
C LEU A 152 -6.57 -4.42 -10.11
N ALA A 153 -7.20 -4.29 -11.28
CA ALA A 153 -6.53 -3.86 -12.51
C ALA A 153 -5.80 -2.52 -12.39
N SER A 154 -6.30 -1.63 -11.52
CA SER A 154 -5.68 -0.34 -11.21
C SER A 154 -4.26 -0.44 -10.63
N ALA A 155 -3.87 -1.61 -10.08
CA ALA A 155 -2.51 -1.82 -9.55
C ALA A 155 -1.48 -2.17 -10.64
N GLY A 156 -1.90 -2.28 -11.90
CA GLY A 156 -1.05 -2.66 -13.03
C GLY A 156 -0.48 -4.09 -12.93
N VAL A 157 0.00 -4.61 -14.05
CA VAL A 157 0.63 -5.92 -14.14
C VAL A 157 2.16 -5.77 -14.16
N ASN A 158 2.67 -4.87 -14.98
CA ASN A 158 4.11 -4.63 -15.18
C ASN A 158 4.62 -3.52 -14.27
N LYS A 159 5.03 -3.89 -13.05
CA LYS A 159 5.47 -2.94 -12.01
C LYS A 159 6.93 -2.50 -12.23
N LYS A 160 7.23 -1.80 -13.32
CA LYS A 160 8.58 -1.30 -13.63
C LYS A 160 9.14 -0.36 -12.56
N TRP A 161 8.27 0.28 -11.80
CA TRP A 161 8.59 1.16 -10.67
C TRP A 161 9.01 0.42 -9.40
N ASN A 162 8.86 -0.90 -9.32
CA ASN A 162 9.24 -1.67 -8.14
C ASN A 162 10.72 -1.45 -7.78
N MET A 163 10.99 -1.49 -6.48
CA MET A 163 12.36 -1.44 -5.98
C MET A 163 13.16 -2.62 -6.50
N ARG A 164 14.33 -2.35 -7.09
CA ARG A 164 15.26 -3.39 -7.54
C ARG A 164 15.82 -4.14 -6.33
N ARG A 165 15.95 -5.45 -6.47
CA ARG A 165 16.54 -6.35 -5.47
C ARG A 165 17.68 -7.15 -6.08
N ASP A 166 18.49 -6.51 -6.92
CA ASP A 166 19.53 -7.18 -7.72
C ASP A 166 20.65 -7.79 -6.84
N HIS A 167 20.80 -7.27 -5.62
CA HIS A 167 21.81 -7.71 -4.64
C HIS A 167 21.19 -8.34 -3.39
N SER A 168 20.01 -8.95 -3.51
CA SER A 168 19.46 -9.70 -2.37
C SER A 168 20.30 -10.97 -2.15
N SER A 169 20.64 -11.25 -0.89
CA SER A 169 21.24 -12.53 -0.52
C SER A 169 20.33 -13.67 -0.97
N LYS A 170 20.90 -14.66 -1.67
CA LYS A 170 20.22 -15.91 -2.00
C LYS A 170 20.17 -16.88 -0.82
N ILE A 171 20.83 -16.51 0.29
CA ILE A 171 20.98 -17.37 1.45
C ILE A 171 19.77 -17.17 2.34
N ASP A 172 19.00 -18.22 2.48
CA ASP A 172 17.97 -18.33 3.51
C ASP A 172 18.66 -18.73 4.82
N THR A 173 18.65 -17.85 5.83
CA THR A 173 19.23 -18.12 7.15
C THR A 173 18.54 -19.28 7.88
N ALA A 174 17.36 -19.70 7.43
CA ALA A 174 16.67 -20.87 7.92
C ALA A 174 17.24 -22.19 7.35
N ASN A 175 18.02 -22.12 6.26
CA ASN A 175 18.64 -23.29 5.64
C ASN A 175 20.13 -23.35 5.95
N PHE A 176 20.50 -24.14 6.95
CA PHE A 176 21.88 -24.31 7.43
C PHE A 176 22.85 -24.80 6.32
N HIS A 177 22.37 -25.57 5.36
CA HIS A 177 23.20 -26.09 4.26
C HIS A 177 23.54 -25.04 3.18
N SER A 178 22.87 -23.91 3.18
CA SER A 178 23.12 -22.81 2.24
C SER A 178 24.05 -21.73 2.78
N LEU A 179 24.57 -21.87 4.01
CA LEU A 179 25.50 -20.94 4.62
C LEU A 179 26.87 -20.99 3.89
N PRO A 180 27.52 -19.83 3.64
CA PRO A 180 28.84 -19.81 3.04
C PRO A 180 29.86 -20.46 3.95
N ILE A 181 30.61 -21.42 3.42
CA ILE A 181 31.72 -22.08 4.14
C ILE A 181 32.93 -21.16 4.01
N ILE A 182 33.38 -20.61 5.14
CA ILE A 182 34.65 -19.85 5.20
C ILE A 182 35.76 -20.87 5.37
N LYS A 183 36.69 -20.92 4.37
CA LYS A 183 37.93 -21.66 4.50
C LYS A 183 38.96 -20.74 5.15
N ALA A 184 39.44 -21.10 6.32
CA ALA A 184 40.63 -20.47 6.87
C ALA A 184 41.85 -20.87 6.02
N ILE A 185 42.60 -19.89 5.55
CA ILE A 185 43.90 -20.07 4.81
C ILE A 185 45.01 -20.02 5.82
#